data_5eae289f7c1f7dbc321737d125ea610e
#
_entry.id   5eae289f7c1f7dbc321737d125ea610e
#
_cell.length_a   1.000
_cell.length_b   1.000
_cell.length_c   1.000
_cell.angle_alpha   90.00
_cell.angle_beta   90.00
_cell.angle_gamma   90.00
#
_symmetry.space_group_name_H-M   'P 1'
#
loop_
_entity.id
_entity.type
_entity.pdbx_description
1 polymer ?
#
loop_
_entity_poly.entity_id
_entity_poly.type
_entity_poly.pdbx_seq_one_letter_code
_entity_poly.pdbx_strand_id
1 'polypeptide(L)'
;MNQYETVFILTPVLSDAQMKEAVEKFTNLLKEQGAEIVNEENWGLRKLAYPIDKKTTGFYQLVEFKADPSVIATLELNFRRDERVIRFLTFRQDKYAAEYAAKRRNLKSSKETVKENN
;
A
#
# COMPACT_ATOMS: atom_id res chain seq x y z
N MET A 1 -0.42 -10.42 -17.43
CA MET A 1 -0.73 -10.02 -16.05
C MET A 1 -1.35 -8.63 -16.02
N ASN A 2 -2.30 -8.41 -15.13
CA ASN A 2 -2.89 -7.10 -14.93
C ASN A 2 -2.07 -6.31 -13.92
N GLN A 3 -2.19 -4.99 -13.97
CA GLN A 3 -1.55 -4.11 -12.99
C GLN A 3 -2.55 -3.66 -11.94
N TYR A 4 -2.14 -3.72 -10.68
CA TYR A 4 -2.97 -3.40 -9.52
C TYR A 4 -2.24 -2.43 -8.61
N GLU A 5 -3.03 -1.71 -7.83
CA GLU A 5 -2.55 -0.87 -6.75
C GLU A 5 -3.32 -1.23 -5.49
N THR A 6 -2.60 -1.46 -4.41
CA THR A 6 -3.23 -1.68 -3.10
C THR A 6 -2.71 -0.65 -2.11
N VAL A 7 -3.63 -0.08 -1.35
CA VAL A 7 -3.30 0.78 -0.21
C VAL A 7 -3.85 0.09 1.02
N PHE A 8 -3.00 -0.16 2.00
CA PHE A 8 -3.45 -0.74 3.25
C PHE A 8 -2.94 0.09 4.43
N ILE A 9 -3.74 0.08 5.49
CA ILE A 9 -3.48 0.89 6.68
C ILE A 9 -3.25 -0.06 7.84
N LEU A 10 -2.10 0.09 8.49
CA LEU A 10 -1.72 -0.70 9.65
C LEU A 10 -2.04 0.06 10.93
N THR A 11 -2.35 -0.68 11.99
CA THR A 11 -2.66 -0.10 13.29
C THR A 11 -1.51 0.76 13.82
N PRO A 12 -1.82 1.93 14.42
CA PRO A 12 -0.78 2.86 14.88
C PRO A 12 -0.01 2.39 16.11
N VAL A 13 -0.44 1.29 16.74
CA VAL A 13 0.22 0.77 17.94
C VAL A 13 1.48 -0.05 17.64
N LEU A 14 1.77 -0.30 16.36
CA LEU A 14 2.94 -1.07 15.96
C LEU A 14 4.23 -0.28 16.15
N SER A 15 5.28 -0.97 16.59
CA SER A 15 6.64 -0.43 16.54
C SER A 15 7.11 -0.38 15.07
N ASP A 16 8.20 0.33 14.81
CA ASP A 16 8.79 0.39 13.47
C ASP A 16 9.15 -1.00 12.96
N ALA A 17 9.71 -1.86 13.82
CA ALA A 17 10.06 -3.23 13.46
C ALA A 17 8.83 -4.06 13.11
N GLN A 18 7.76 -3.92 13.88
CA GLN A 18 6.50 -4.64 13.64
C GLN A 18 5.83 -4.17 12.35
N MET A 19 5.86 -2.87 12.09
CA MET A 19 5.33 -2.30 10.85
C MET A 19 6.08 -2.85 9.63
N LYS A 20 7.40 -2.85 9.71
CA LYS A 20 8.25 -3.37 8.63
C LYS A 20 7.97 -4.84 8.37
N GLU A 21 7.85 -5.64 9.43
CA GLU A 21 7.51 -7.06 9.32
C GLU A 21 6.17 -7.27 8.63
N ALA A 22 5.16 -6.47 8.99
CA ALA A 22 3.84 -6.56 8.38
C ALA A 22 3.89 -6.25 6.88
N VAL A 23 4.59 -5.19 6.49
CA VAL A 23 4.76 -4.81 5.09
C VAL A 23 5.47 -5.92 4.32
N GLU A 24 6.56 -6.45 4.87
CA GLU A 24 7.32 -7.53 4.24
C GLU A 24 6.48 -8.79 4.06
N LYS A 25 5.61 -9.09 5.02
CA LYS A 25 4.70 -10.25 4.90
C LYS A 25 3.86 -10.17 3.64
N PHE A 26 3.28 -9.01 3.35
CA PHE A 26 2.40 -8.84 2.20
C PHE A 26 3.18 -8.76 0.89
N THR A 27 4.33 -8.11 0.86
CA THR A 27 5.17 -8.07 -0.34
C THR A 27 5.72 -9.46 -0.66
N ASN A 28 6.13 -10.22 0.33
CA ASN A 28 6.60 -11.59 0.14
C ASN A 28 5.46 -12.50 -0.34
N LEU A 29 4.26 -12.32 0.20
CA LEU A 29 3.08 -13.07 -0.25
C LEU A 29 2.84 -12.82 -1.74
N LEU A 30 2.90 -11.57 -2.17
CA LEU A 30 2.73 -11.23 -3.58
C LEU A 30 3.79 -11.91 -4.45
N LYS A 31 5.05 -11.86 -4.05
CA LYS A 31 6.16 -12.50 -4.77
C LYS A 31 5.98 -14.01 -4.84
N GLU A 32 5.56 -14.65 -3.76
CA GLU A 32 5.30 -16.10 -3.71
C GLU A 32 4.17 -16.50 -4.65
N GLN A 33 3.20 -15.61 -4.85
CA GLN A 33 2.09 -15.85 -5.77
C GLN A 33 2.43 -15.48 -7.23
N GLY A 34 3.68 -15.16 -7.50
CA GLY A 34 4.13 -14.84 -8.85
C GLY A 34 3.91 -13.39 -9.28
N ALA A 35 3.54 -12.52 -8.37
CA ALA A 35 3.37 -11.11 -8.68
C ALA A 35 4.72 -10.40 -8.82
N GLU A 36 4.73 -9.36 -9.64
CA GLU A 36 5.89 -8.50 -9.84
C GLU A 36 5.61 -7.15 -9.17
N ILE A 37 6.43 -6.78 -8.19
CA ILE A 37 6.31 -5.50 -7.50
C ILE A 37 6.86 -4.40 -8.41
N VAL A 38 6.04 -3.41 -8.70
CA VAL A 38 6.40 -2.28 -9.57
C VAL A 38 6.87 -1.09 -8.74
N ASN A 39 6.18 -0.81 -7.63
CA ASN A 39 6.48 0.34 -6.79
C ASN A 39 5.94 0.12 -5.39
N GLU A 40 6.65 0.64 -4.40
CA GLU A 40 6.22 0.65 -3.01
C GLU A 40 6.39 2.06 -2.46
N GLU A 41 5.40 2.54 -1.71
CA GLU A 41 5.48 3.83 -1.03
C GLU A 41 5.03 3.66 0.41
N ASN A 42 5.85 4.10 1.34
CA ASN A 42 5.50 4.17 2.75
C ASN A 42 5.13 5.62 3.05
N TRP A 43 3.85 5.86 3.30
CA TRP A 43 3.37 7.22 3.58
C TRP A 43 3.50 7.58 5.05
N GLY A 44 3.85 6.61 5.90
CA GLY A 44 4.01 6.82 7.33
C GLY A 44 2.70 6.97 8.08
N LEU A 45 2.80 7.50 9.29
CA LEU A 45 1.66 7.70 10.16
C LEU A 45 0.85 8.90 9.67
N ARG A 46 -0.44 8.68 9.42
CA ARG A 46 -1.36 9.72 8.94
C ARG A 46 -2.68 9.68 9.68
N LYS A 47 -3.31 10.83 9.77
CA LYS A 47 -4.63 10.96 10.38
C LYS A 47 -5.68 10.33 9.45
N LEU A 48 -6.56 9.52 10.03
CA LEU A 48 -7.69 8.93 9.30
C LEU A 48 -8.75 9.99 9.05
N ALA A 49 -9.46 9.87 7.91
CA ALA A 49 -10.56 10.78 7.57
C ALA A 49 -11.68 10.71 8.63
N TYR A 50 -11.87 9.51 9.20
CA TYR A 50 -12.80 9.29 10.32
C TYR A 50 -12.25 8.12 11.15
N PRO A 51 -12.58 8.05 12.46
CA PRO A 51 -12.06 7.00 13.31
C PRO A 51 -12.48 5.59 12.86
N ILE A 52 -11.56 4.63 12.97
CA ILE A 52 -11.82 3.21 12.72
C ILE A 52 -11.44 2.49 14.01
N ASP A 53 -12.39 1.77 14.62
CA ASP A 53 -12.20 1.07 15.90
C ASP A 53 -11.55 1.96 16.95
N LYS A 54 -12.04 3.21 17.07
CA LYS A 54 -11.54 4.24 18.00
C LYS A 54 -10.12 4.74 17.70
N LYS A 55 -9.53 4.29 16.58
CA LYS A 55 -8.21 4.77 16.15
C LYS A 55 -8.39 5.98 15.24
N THR A 56 -7.59 7.00 15.44
CA THR A 56 -7.63 8.25 14.65
C THR A 56 -6.49 8.36 13.66
N THR A 57 -5.48 7.50 13.77
CA THR A 57 -4.31 7.48 12.90
C THR A 57 -4.02 6.05 12.43
N GLY A 58 -3.18 5.93 11.42
CA GLY A 58 -2.71 4.65 10.93
C GLY A 58 -1.47 4.81 10.05
N PHE A 59 -0.73 3.74 9.87
CA PHE A 59 0.41 3.71 8.96
C PHE A 59 -0.08 3.33 7.57
N TYR A 60 0.13 4.19 6.59
CA TYR A 60 -0.30 4.00 5.21
C TYR A 60 0.84 3.42 4.37
N GLN A 61 0.52 2.38 3.63
CA GLN A 61 1.45 1.73 2.70
C GLN A 61 0.76 1.53 1.36
N LEU A 62 1.46 1.86 0.28
CA LEU A 62 0.99 1.66 -1.08
C LEU A 62 1.91 0.67 -1.78
N VAL A 63 1.35 -0.28 -2.52
CA VAL A 63 2.10 -1.22 -3.35
C VAL A 63 1.44 -1.30 -4.71
N GLU A 64 2.22 -1.05 -5.76
CA GLU A 64 1.80 -1.28 -7.14
C GLU A 64 2.47 -2.55 -7.64
N PHE A 65 1.69 -3.42 -8.27
CA PHE A 65 2.21 -4.73 -8.70
C PHE A 65 1.46 -5.24 -9.92
N LYS A 66 2.10 -6.16 -10.62
CA LYS A 66 1.50 -6.90 -11.74
C LYS A 66 1.26 -8.32 -11.29
N ALA A 67 0.05 -8.84 -11.54
CA ALA A 67 -0.32 -10.18 -11.10
C ALA A 67 -1.51 -10.71 -11.89
N ASP A 68 -1.75 -12.01 -11.78
CA ASP A 68 -2.99 -12.61 -12.22
C ASP A 68 -4.13 -12.19 -11.30
N PRO A 69 -5.36 -12.07 -11.81
CA PRO A 69 -6.51 -11.69 -10.98
C PRO A 69 -6.73 -12.58 -9.75
N SER A 70 -6.37 -13.86 -9.85
CA SER A 70 -6.50 -14.81 -8.73
C SER A 70 -5.67 -14.42 -7.51
N VAL A 71 -4.58 -13.68 -7.69
CA VAL A 71 -3.71 -13.24 -6.60
C VAL A 71 -4.42 -12.26 -5.68
N ILE A 72 -5.35 -11.47 -6.22
CA ILE A 72 -6.07 -10.44 -5.46
C ILE A 72 -6.93 -11.07 -4.36
N ALA A 73 -7.62 -12.15 -4.65
CA ALA A 73 -8.44 -12.84 -3.64
C ALA A 73 -7.58 -13.33 -2.47
N THR A 74 -6.40 -13.89 -2.78
CA THR A 74 -5.45 -14.35 -1.77
C THR A 74 -4.92 -13.19 -0.93
N LEU A 75 -4.54 -12.10 -1.57
CA LEU A 75 -4.05 -10.89 -0.89
C LEU A 75 -5.09 -10.34 0.07
N GLU A 76 -6.32 -10.14 -0.41
CA GLU A 76 -7.39 -9.56 0.39
C GLU A 76 -7.79 -10.46 1.56
N LEU A 77 -7.78 -11.78 1.34
CA LEU A 77 -8.03 -12.72 2.43
C LEU A 77 -6.99 -12.58 3.54
N ASN A 78 -5.72 -12.44 3.17
CA ASN A 78 -4.64 -12.25 4.14
C ASN A 78 -4.74 -10.90 4.86
N PHE A 79 -5.17 -9.84 4.17
CA PHE A 79 -5.44 -8.57 4.83
C PHE A 79 -6.54 -8.71 5.89
N ARG A 80 -7.63 -9.39 5.55
CA ARG A 80 -8.78 -9.57 6.48
C ARG A 80 -8.40 -10.39 7.71
N ARG A 81 -7.50 -11.33 7.55
CA ARG A 81 -7.06 -12.21 8.65
C ARG A 81 -5.99 -11.61 9.53
N ASP A 82 -5.37 -10.52 9.10
CA ASP A 82 -4.27 -9.90 9.84
C ASP A 82 -4.81 -8.76 10.70
N GLU A 83 -4.77 -8.92 12.02
CA GLU A 83 -5.28 -7.94 12.97
C GLU A 83 -4.54 -6.59 12.89
N ARG A 84 -3.34 -6.58 12.34
CA ARG A 84 -2.56 -5.35 12.18
C ARG A 84 -3.11 -4.46 11.07
N VAL A 85 -3.87 -5.04 10.13
CA VAL A 85 -4.47 -4.29 9.02
C VAL A 85 -5.85 -3.80 9.44
N ILE A 86 -6.01 -2.49 9.56
CA ILE A 86 -7.30 -1.90 9.96
C ILE A 86 -8.18 -1.56 8.76
N ARG A 87 -7.57 -1.36 7.58
CA ARG A 87 -8.31 -1.10 6.34
C ARG A 87 -7.42 -1.36 5.14
N PHE A 88 -8.03 -1.71 4.02
CA PHE A 88 -7.31 -1.86 2.74
C PHE A 88 -8.24 -1.55 1.58
N LEU A 89 -7.62 -1.18 0.45
CA LEU A 89 -8.30 -0.96 -0.80
C LEU A 89 -7.39 -1.43 -1.93
N THR A 90 -7.88 -2.33 -2.77
CA THR A 90 -7.14 -2.81 -3.93
C THR A 90 -7.98 -2.57 -5.18
N PHE A 91 -7.36 -2.00 -6.21
CA PHE A 91 -8.04 -1.77 -7.46
C PHE A 91 -7.12 -2.05 -8.65
N ARG A 92 -7.75 -2.41 -9.77
CA ARG A 92 -7.05 -2.66 -11.02
C ARG A 92 -6.76 -1.34 -11.70
N GLN A 93 -5.53 -1.20 -12.19
CA GLN A 93 -5.13 -0.07 -13.00
C GLN A 93 -5.25 -0.44 -14.47
N ASP A 94 -5.92 0.39 -15.26
CA ASP A 94 -5.88 0.29 -16.70
C ASP A 94 -4.62 1.02 -17.19
N LYS A 95 -4.42 1.03 -18.53
CA LYS A 95 -3.26 1.67 -19.12
C LYS A 95 -3.14 3.14 -18.72
N TYR A 96 -4.24 3.89 -18.76
CA TYR A 96 -4.23 5.31 -18.43
C TYR A 96 -3.99 5.54 -16.95
N ALA A 97 -4.59 4.73 -16.10
CA ALA A 97 -4.38 4.81 -14.66
C ALA A 97 -2.94 4.52 -14.28
N ALA A 98 -2.30 3.55 -14.94
CA ALA A 98 -0.90 3.21 -14.71
C ALA A 98 0.02 4.35 -15.13
N GLU A 99 -0.25 4.98 -16.27
CA GLU A 99 0.50 6.15 -16.74
C GLU A 99 0.34 7.34 -15.80
N TYR A 100 -0.88 7.56 -15.33
CA TYR A 100 -1.17 8.62 -14.36
C TYR A 100 -0.44 8.39 -13.04
N ALA A 101 -0.42 7.15 -12.56
CA ALA A 101 0.28 6.79 -11.35
C ALA A 101 1.78 7.08 -11.46
N ALA A 102 2.38 6.78 -12.61
CA ALA A 102 3.78 7.08 -12.88
C ALA A 102 4.05 8.59 -12.84
N LYS A 103 3.18 9.38 -13.47
CA LYS A 103 3.28 10.85 -13.44
C LYS A 103 3.11 11.39 -12.02
N ARG A 104 2.17 10.85 -11.28
CA ARG A 104 1.93 11.24 -9.89
C ARG A 104 3.17 11.01 -9.01
N ARG A 105 3.84 9.89 -9.18
CA ARG A 105 5.09 9.60 -8.45
C ARG A 105 6.17 10.63 -8.77
N ASN A 106 6.34 10.98 -10.03
CA ASN A 106 7.31 11.97 -10.45
C ASN A 106 7.00 13.35 -9.87
N LEU A 107 5.72 13.75 -9.93
CA LEU A 107 5.28 15.02 -9.37
C LEU A 107 5.44 15.07 -7.85
N LYS A 108 5.13 13.97 -7.16
CA LYS A 108 5.29 13.87 -5.72
C LYS A 108 6.74 14.02 -5.32
N SER A 109 7.65 13.34 -6.00
CA SER A 109 9.10 13.46 -5.77
C SER A 109 9.57 14.89 -5.95
N SER A 110 9.14 15.56 -7.01
CA SER A 110 9.47 16.96 -7.28
C SER A 110 8.94 17.89 -6.17
N LYS A 111 7.70 17.66 -5.73
CA LYS A 111 7.09 18.44 -4.66
C LYS A 111 7.80 18.24 -3.31
N GLU A 112 8.18 17.02 -3.00
CA GLU A 112 8.91 16.70 -1.78
C GLU A 112 10.25 17.41 -1.77
N THR A 113 10.97 17.42 -2.89
CA THR A 113 12.22 18.14 -3.05
C THR A 113 12.04 19.64 -2.80
N VAL A 114 10.99 20.23 -3.36
CA VAL A 114 10.69 21.65 -3.19
C VAL A 114 10.37 21.96 -1.72
N LYS A 115 9.60 21.11 -1.06
CA LYS A 115 9.25 21.26 0.36
C LYS A 115 10.47 21.20 1.28
N GLU A 116 11.41 20.33 0.99
CA GLU A 116 12.64 20.20 1.75
C GLU A 116 13.49 21.45 1.66
N ASN A 117 13.41 22.19 0.56
CA ASN A 117 14.14 23.41 0.33
C ASN A 117 13.47 24.64 0.96
N ASN A 118 12.27 24.50 1.48
CA ASN A 118 11.56 25.55 2.18
C ASN A 118 11.70 25.39 3.69
#